data_385c4b02f414b5deeb094aaff5a2bc35
#
_entry.id   385c4b02f414b5deeb094aaff5a2bc35
#
_cell.length_a   1.000
_cell.length_b   1.000
_cell.length_c   1.000
_cell.angle_alpha   90.00
_cell.angle_beta   90.00
_cell.angle_gamma   90.00
#
_symmetry.space_group_name_H-M   'P 1'
#
loop_
_entity.id
_entity.type
_entity.pdbx_description
1 polymer ?
#
loop_
_entity_poly.entity_id
_entity_poly.type
_entity_poly.pdbx_seq_one_letter_code
_entity_poly.pdbx_strand_id
1 'polypeptide(L)'
;MTVVQTIRRNLALKEYEIKETPDGRQVTFSIKFVTKRGEIIFIPRAVAAGLRFDMKGNRMRGVLAVDTDNKSIGHVTPVHIDGIIEWNGKKVKM
;
A
#
# COMPACT_ATOMS: atom_id res chain seq x y z
N MET A 1 20.56 19.41 4.54
CA MET A 1 19.47 19.00 5.45
C MET A 1 18.48 18.14 4.69
N THR A 2 18.19 16.98 5.19
CA THR A 2 17.24 16.07 4.53
C THR A 2 15.82 16.42 4.96
N VAL A 3 14.95 16.74 3.99
CA VAL A 3 13.54 17.00 4.28
C VAL A 3 12.79 15.69 4.18
N VAL A 4 12.21 15.25 5.29
CA VAL A 4 11.35 14.05 5.31
C VAL A 4 9.96 14.45 4.85
N GLN A 5 9.52 13.88 3.72
CA GLN A 5 8.16 14.08 3.25
C GLN A 5 7.20 13.23 4.06
N THR A 6 6.05 13.78 4.39
CA THR A 6 5.00 13.08 5.13
C THR A 6 3.70 13.12 4.35
N ILE A 7 2.83 12.14 4.62
CA ILE A 7 1.48 12.09 4.05
C ILE A 7 0.52 11.68 5.16
N ARG A 8 -0.66 12.29 5.19
CA ARG A 8 -1.68 11.88 6.15
C ARG A 8 -2.26 10.52 5.74
N ARG A 9 -2.54 9.68 6.72
CA ARG A 9 -3.04 8.32 6.47
C ARG A 9 -4.28 8.30 5.58
N ASN A 10 -5.23 9.21 5.79
CA ASN A 10 -6.43 9.26 4.98
C ASN A 10 -6.14 9.60 3.51
N LEU A 11 -5.13 10.43 3.25
CA LEU A 11 -4.72 10.75 1.88
C LEU A 11 -4.04 9.54 1.23
N ALA A 12 -3.21 8.80 1.97
CA ALA A 12 -2.60 7.58 1.48
C ALA A 12 -3.66 6.55 1.09
N LEU A 13 -4.71 6.41 1.89
CA LEU A 13 -5.81 5.50 1.58
C LEU A 13 -6.60 5.95 0.36
N LYS A 14 -6.77 7.24 0.15
CA LYS A 14 -7.41 7.75 -1.07
C LYS A 14 -6.59 7.43 -2.31
N GLU A 15 -5.26 7.58 -2.23
CA GLU A 15 -4.37 7.21 -3.32
C GLU A 15 -4.42 5.70 -3.58
N TYR A 16 -4.51 4.90 -2.53
CA TYR A 16 -4.65 3.45 -2.65
C TYR A 16 -5.89 3.07 -3.47
N GLU A 17 -7.00 3.79 -3.29
CA GLU A 17 -8.26 3.51 -3.97
C GLU A 17 -8.25 3.87 -5.46
N ILE A 18 -7.27 4.65 -5.90
CA ILE A 18 -7.09 4.96 -7.32
C ILE A 18 -6.37 3.79 -7.98
N LYS A 19 -7.10 2.96 -8.72
CA LYS A 19 -6.56 1.74 -9.32
C LYS A 19 -6.01 1.95 -10.72
N GLU A 20 -6.50 2.96 -11.43
CA GLU A 20 -6.09 3.24 -12.80
C GLU A 20 -5.91 4.73 -13.02
N THR A 21 -4.96 5.08 -13.90
CA THR A 21 -4.79 6.45 -14.37
C THR A 21 -5.87 6.75 -15.42
N PRO A 22 -6.11 8.05 -15.77
CA PRO A 22 -7.09 8.40 -16.81
C PRO A 22 -6.84 7.74 -18.15
N ASP A 23 -5.60 7.37 -18.48
CA ASP A 23 -5.25 6.69 -19.73
C ASP A 23 -5.30 5.15 -19.61
N GLY A 24 -5.86 4.61 -18.53
CA GLY A 24 -6.08 3.19 -18.36
C GLY A 24 -4.90 2.39 -17.83
N ARG A 25 -3.84 3.05 -17.39
CA ARG A 25 -2.69 2.37 -16.80
C ARG A 25 -2.94 2.02 -15.34
N GLN A 26 -2.46 0.86 -14.93
CA GLN A 26 -2.56 0.44 -13.53
C GLN A 26 -1.66 1.31 -12.65
N VAL A 27 -2.24 1.85 -11.56
CA VAL A 27 -1.48 2.65 -10.59
C VAL A 27 -0.69 1.72 -9.67
N THR A 28 0.61 1.97 -9.57
CA THR A 28 1.49 1.25 -8.64
C THR A 28 1.96 2.20 -7.54
N PHE A 29 2.32 1.61 -6.41
CA PHE A 29 2.83 2.37 -5.27
C PHE A 29 3.89 1.56 -4.52
N SER A 30 4.71 2.24 -3.72
CA SER A 30 5.56 1.57 -2.75
C SER A 30 4.91 1.70 -1.37
N ILE A 31 5.09 0.70 -0.52
CA ILE A 31 4.50 0.69 0.81
C ILE A 31 5.44 0.01 1.81
N LYS A 32 5.51 0.58 3.01
CA LYS A 32 6.20 -0.02 4.14
C LYS A 32 5.20 -0.14 5.28
N PHE A 33 5.10 -1.31 5.89
CA PHE A 33 4.12 -1.56 6.95
C PHE A 33 4.66 -2.53 7.98
N VAL A 34 4.02 -2.52 9.16
CA VAL A 34 4.31 -3.43 10.27
C VAL A 34 3.26 -4.53 10.29
N THR A 35 3.69 -5.79 10.41
CA THR A 35 2.79 -6.94 10.59
C THR A 35 2.40 -7.08 12.06
N LYS A 36 1.40 -7.94 12.33
CA LYS A 36 0.99 -8.25 13.70
C LYS A 36 2.12 -8.83 14.55
N ARG A 37 3.10 -9.46 13.92
CA ARG A 37 4.27 -10.02 14.61
C ARG A 37 5.35 -8.99 14.89
N GLY A 38 5.15 -7.75 14.47
CA GLY A 38 6.14 -6.68 14.64
C GLY A 38 7.19 -6.63 13.55
N GLU A 39 7.04 -7.39 12.47
CA GLU A 39 7.96 -7.37 11.35
C GLU A 39 7.67 -6.18 10.45
N ILE A 40 8.72 -5.50 10.00
CA ILE A 40 8.59 -4.40 9.04
C ILE A 40 8.82 -4.96 7.64
N ILE A 41 7.84 -4.78 6.77
CA ILE A 41 7.91 -5.25 5.38
C ILE A 41 7.86 -4.05 4.46
N PHE A 42 8.76 -4.02 3.46
CA PHE A 42 8.79 -3.00 2.43
C PHE A 42 8.53 -3.66 1.07
N ILE A 43 7.52 -3.15 0.36
CA ILE A 43 7.21 -3.59 -1.01
C ILE A 43 7.46 -2.40 -1.93
N PRO A 44 8.50 -2.47 -2.78
CA PRO A 44 8.89 -1.32 -3.62
C PRO A 44 7.91 -1.03 -4.75
N ARG A 45 7.15 -2.03 -5.20
CA ARG A 45 6.19 -1.87 -6.28
C ARG A 45 5.00 -2.79 -6.03
N ALA A 46 3.83 -2.22 -5.87
CA ALA A 46 2.62 -2.96 -5.54
C ALA A 46 1.39 -2.32 -6.18
N VAL A 47 0.31 -3.08 -6.23
CA VAL A 47 -1.00 -2.61 -6.70
C VAL A 47 -2.05 -2.94 -5.66
N ALA A 48 -3.15 -2.19 -5.67
CA ALA A 48 -4.30 -2.48 -4.83
C ALA A 48 -4.98 -3.77 -5.31
N ALA A 49 -5.32 -4.65 -4.38
CA ALA A 49 -5.95 -5.92 -4.70
C ALA A 49 -7.02 -6.27 -3.66
N GLY A 50 -8.02 -7.02 -4.07
CA GLY A 50 -9.07 -7.48 -3.17
C GLY A 50 -8.72 -8.79 -2.47
N LEU A 51 -9.29 -8.99 -1.31
CA LEU A 51 -9.26 -10.26 -0.59
C LEU A 51 -10.68 -10.81 -0.49
N ARG A 52 -10.79 -12.11 -0.15
CA ARG A 52 -12.09 -12.79 -0.08
C ARG A 52 -12.94 -12.40 1.12
N PHE A 53 -12.37 -11.69 2.10
CA PHE A 53 -13.11 -11.28 3.30
C PHE A 53 -13.28 -9.75 3.30
N ASP A 54 -14.14 -9.27 4.21
CA ASP A 54 -14.41 -7.84 4.34
C ASP A 54 -13.20 -7.11 4.94
N MET A 55 -12.36 -6.59 4.06
CA MET A 55 -11.17 -5.87 4.48
C MET A 55 -11.50 -4.53 5.14
N LYS A 56 -12.54 -3.84 4.68
CA LYS A 56 -12.90 -2.53 5.24
C LYS A 56 -13.39 -2.65 6.68
N GLY A 57 -14.22 -3.64 6.95
CA GLY A 57 -14.72 -3.90 8.30
C GLY A 57 -13.60 -4.28 9.27
N ASN A 58 -12.53 -4.89 8.79
CA ASN A 58 -11.38 -5.28 9.59
C ASN A 58 -10.24 -4.25 9.55
N ARG A 59 -10.47 -3.08 8.98
CA ARG A 59 -9.47 -2.01 8.81
C ARG A 59 -8.22 -2.51 8.10
N MET A 60 -8.42 -3.25 7.02
CA MET A 60 -7.34 -3.83 6.22
C MET A 60 -7.47 -3.44 4.77
N ARG A 61 -6.36 -3.52 4.05
CA ARG A 61 -6.31 -3.32 2.59
C ARG A 61 -5.45 -4.41 1.99
N GLY A 62 -5.84 -4.90 0.82
CA GLY A 62 -5.07 -5.89 0.09
C GLY A 62 -3.99 -5.24 -0.76
N VAL A 63 -2.78 -5.78 -0.69
CA VAL A 63 -1.62 -5.29 -1.44
C VAL A 63 -1.01 -6.47 -2.19
N LEU A 64 -0.79 -6.31 -3.48
CA LEU A 64 -0.17 -7.34 -4.32
C LEU A 64 1.15 -6.79 -4.88
N ALA A 65 2.25 -7.43 -4.51
CA ALA A 65 3.56 -7.08 -5.05
C ALA A 65 3.61 -7.42 -6.54
N VAL A 66 4.21 -6.54 -7.33
CA VAL A 66 4.39 -6.74 -8.77
C VAL A 66 5.83 -6.44 -9.17
N ASP A 67 6.26 -7.01 -10.31
CA ASP A 67 7.57 -6.73 -10.88
C ASP A 67 7.52 -5.50 -11.80
N THR A 68 8.62 -5.23 -12.49
CA THR A 68 8.71 -4.08 -13.40
C THR A 68 7.78 -4.17 -14.59
N ASP A 69 7.31 -5.38 -14.92
CA ASP A 69 6.32 -5.62 -16.00
C ASP A 69 4.89 -5.65 -15.48
N ASN A 70 4.68 -5.27 -14.21
CA ASN A 70 3.38 -5.30 -13.52
C ASN A 70 2.79 -6.71 -13.39
N LYS A 71 3.63 -7.72 -13.39
CA LYS A 71 3.20 -9.10 -13.14
C LYS A 71 3.26 -9.38 -11.64
N SER A 72 2.26 -10.10 -11.13
CA SER A 72 2.17 -10.39 -9.70
C SER A 72 3.34 -11.25 -9.22
N ILE A 73 3.80 -10.93 -8.01
CA ILE A 73 4.82 -11.70 -7.30
C ILE A 73 4.17 -12.18 -5.99
N GLY A 74 3.87 -13.47 -5.93
CA GLY A 74 3.28 -14.06 -4.73
C GLY A 74 1.78 -13.84 -4.60
N HIS A 75 1.31 -13.73 -3.36
CA HIS A 75 -0.11 -13.63 -3.04
C HIS A 75 -0.48 -12.24 -2.51
N VAL A 76 -1.78 -11.92 -2.55
CA VAL A 76 -2.28 -10.69 -1.93
C VAL A 76 -1.99 -10.71 -0.43
N THR A 77 -1.36 -9.65 0.05
CA THR A 77 -1.03 -9.49 1.46
C THR A 77 -2.01 -8.55 2.12
N PRO A 78 -2.72 -8.98 3.17
CA PRO A 78 -3.56 -8.05 3.94
C PRO A 78 -2.68 -7.14 4.79
N VAL A 79 -2.92 -5.84 4.68
CA VAL A 79 -2.17 -4.82 5.41
C VAL A 79 -3.14 -4.06 6.32
N HIS A 80 -2.82 -3.99 7.61
CA HIS A 80 -3.60 -3.19 8.55
C HIS A 80 -3.38 -1.71 8.29
N ILE A 81 -4.46 -0.94 8.20
CA ILE A 81 -4.39 0.50 7.97
C ILE A 81 -3.50 1.17 9.02
N ASP A 82 -3.63 0.75 10.27
CA ASP A 82 -2.88 1.34 11.37
C ASP A 82 -1.41 0.95 11.39
N GLY A 83 -1.02 -0.04 10.60
CA GLY A 83 0.37 -0.50 10.49
C GLY A 83 1.15 0.10 9.33
N ILE A 84 0.53 0.94 8.51
CA ILE A 84 1.23 1.55 7.37
C ILE A 84 2.18 2.64 7.87
N ILE A 85 3.47 2.47 7.58
CA ILE A 85 4.53 3.39 8.03
C ILE A 85 4.91 4.38 6.95
N GLU A 86 5.07 3.92 5.70
CA GLU A 86 5.45 4.75 4.56
C GLU A 86 4.56 4.44 3.36
N TRP A 87 4.32 5.46 2.57
CA TRP A 87 3.54 5.39 1.34
C TRP A 87 4.24 6.21 0.26
N ASN A 88 4.66 5.55 -0.84
CA ASN A 88 5.39 6.19 -1.94
C ASN A 88 6.59 7.03 -1.45
N GLY A 89 7.34 6.47 -0.49
CA GLY A 89 8.50 7.13 0.08
C GLY A 89 8.20 8.22 1.10
N LYS A 90 6.92 8.46 1.40
CA LYS A 90 6.50 9.47 2.37
C LYS A 90 6.13 8.81 3.69
N LYS A 91 6.56 9.39 4.80
CA LYS A 91 6.21 8.90 6.13
C LYS A 91 4.73 9.14 6.40
N VAL A 92 4.00 8.06 6.77
CA VAL A 92 2.57 8.16 7.04
C VAL A 92 2.36 8.68 8.46
N LYS A 93 1.48 9.66 8.60
CA LYS A 93 1.07 10.19 9.91
C LYS A 93 -0.45 10.23 10.01
N MET A 94 -0.94 10.16 11.22
CA MET A 94 -2.37 10.24 11.50
C MET A 94 -2.92 11.65 11.43
#